data_b761503cc1fda76a83dccf6abd869871
#
_entry.id   b761503cc1fda76a83dccf6abd869871
#
_cell.length_a   1.000
_cell.length_b   1.000
_cell.length_c   1.000
_cell.angle_alpha   90.00
_cell.angle_beta   90.00
_cell.angle_gamma   90.00
#
_symmetry.space_group_name_H-M   'P 1'
#
loop_
_entity.id
_entity.type
_entity.pdbx_description
1 polymer ?
#
loop_
_entity_poly.entity_id
_entity_poly.type
_entity_poly.pdbx_seq_one_letter_code
_entity_poly.pdbx_strand_id
1 'polypeptide(L)'
;MLIDFLRHGETVLPGHLLGHTDAALADAGWVQFERQTERRSFDAVVASPLKRARLAAEAVAAERGVPFCADADWSELDFGAWDGRALADLNADEATATALAAIYTSADAAGAPEGESWRDLERRVIRAIDRLMAFGADSRVLVSSHAGPMRAALAVACAMPFEALWAFRIDYGTRLTLRVGRGDGGALWGEVIEIVQP
;
A
#
# COMPACT_ATOMS: atom_id res chain seq x y z
N MET A 1 4.81 1.46 17.85
CA MET A 1 5.52 0.59 16.91
C MET A 1 6.01 1.37 15.70
N LEU A 2 7.01 0.86 14.97
CA LEU A 2 7.41 1.39 13.66
C LEU A 2 6.87 0.47 12.57
N ILE A 3 6.30 1.06 11.53
CA ILE A 3 5.83 0.33 10.34
C ILE A 3 6.59 0.88 9.14
N ASP A 4 7.37 0.04 8.49
CA ASP A 4 8.00 0.34 7.21
C ASP A 4 7.06 -0.14 6.09
N PHE A 5 6.22 0.75 5.57
CA PHE A 5 5.43 0.48 4.39
C PHE A 5 6.33 0.52 3.15
N LEU A 6 6.28 -0.50 2.34
CA LEU A 6 7.02 -0.58 1.08
C LEU A 6 6.06 -0.84 -0.06
N ARG A 7 5.94 0.14 -0.97
CA ARG A 7 5.23 -0.12 -2.22
C ARG A 7 6.03 -1.13 -3.03
N HIS A 8 5.35 -2.15 -3.56
CA HIS A 8 5.97 -3.09 -4.49
C HIS A 8 6.75 -2.38 -5.59
N GLY A 9 7.76 -3.03 -6.14
CA GLY A 9 8.55 -2.53 -7.26
C GLY A 9 7.80 -2.57 -8.59
N GLU A 10 8.49 -2.22 -9.66
CA GLU A 10 7.95 -2.25 -11.03
C GLU A 10 7.43 -3.64 -11.40
N THR A 11 6.33 -3.69 -12.17
CA THR A 11 5.69 -4.93 -12.60
C THR A 11 5.91 -5.20 -14.08
N VAL A 12 5.66 -6.45 -14.52
CA VAL A 12 5.73 -6.85 -15.93
C VAL A 12 4.60 -6.27 -16.80
N LEU A 13 3.64 -5.54 -16.19
CA LEU A 13 2.51 -4.91 -16.88
C LEU A 13 2.51 -3.38 -16.67
N PRO A 14 3.50 -2.65 -17.22
CA PRO A 14 3.54 -1.20 -17.12
C PRO A 14 2.34 -0.56 -17.84
N GLY A 15 1.85 0.58 -17.32
CA GLY A 15 0.76 1.32 -17.94
C GLY A 15 -0.62 0.72 -17.80
N HIS A 16 -0.80 -0.32 -16.95
CA HIS A 16 -2.09 -0.90 -16.62
C HIS A 16 -2.58 -0.45 -15.24
N LEU A 17 -3.88 -0.37 -15.06
CA LEU A 17 -4.51 -0.13 -13.77
C LEU A 17 -4.56 -1.46 -13.01
N LEU A 18 -3.64 -1.64 -12.07
CA LEU A 18 -3.46 -2.90 -11.34
C LEU A 18 -4.02 -2.81 -9.92
N GLY A 19 -5.26 -3.18 -9.76
CA GLY A 19 -5.88 -3.44 -8.45
C GLY A 19 -5.59 -4.87 -8.00
N HIS A 20 -6.52 -5.77 -8.23
CA HIS A 20 -6.43 -7.18 -7.89
C HIS A 20 -5.85 -8.07 -9.00
N THR A 21 -5.64 -7.54 -10.21
CA THR A 21 -4.87 -8.24 -11.26
C THR A 21 -3.48 -8.60 -10.74
N ASP A 22 -3.16 -9.90 -10.73
CA ASP A 22 -2.01 -10.45 -10.02
C ASP A 22 -0.74 -10.48 -10.88
N ALA A 23 -0.29 -9.30 -11.34
CA ALA A 23 0.93 -9.13 -12.09
C ALA A 23 2.18 -9.43 -11.24
N ALA A 24 3.19 -10.07 -11.82
CA ALA A 24 4.48 -10.29 -11.20
C ALA A 24 5.36 -9.03 -11.19
N LEU A 25 6.40 -9.01 -10.35
CA LEU A 25 7.47 -8.02 -10.44
C LEU A 25 8.30 -8.24 -11.71
N ALA A 26 8.74 -7.14 -12.34
CA ALA A 26 9.84 -7.15 -13.27
C ALA A 26 11.19 -7.24 -12.53
N ASP A 27 12.29 -7.53 -13.23
CA ASP A 27 13.63 -7.61 -12.62
C ASP A 27 14.01 -6.31 -11.89
N ALA A 28 13.69 -5.16 -12.49
CA ALA A 28 13.89 -3.86 -11.85
C ALA A 28 13.09 -3.73 -10.54
N GLY A 29 11.89 -4.31 -10.49
CA GLY A 29 11.04 -4.30 -9.30
C GLY A 29 11.64 -5.08 -8.14
N TRP A 30 12.31 -6.21 -8.40
CA TRP A 30 13.04 -6.96 -7.39
C TRP A 30 14.21 -6.14 -6.82
N VAL A 31 15.00 -5.49 -7.68
CA VAL A 31 16.12 -4.64 -7.26
C VAL A 31 15.65 -3.44 -6.43
N GLN A 32 14.53 -2.81 -6.82
CA GLN A 32 13.93 -1.72 -6.05
C GLN A 32 13.53 -2.17 -4.64
N PHE A 33 12.93 -3.37 -4.51
CA PHE A 33 12.51 -3.93 -3.23
C PHE A 33 13.72 -4.24 -2.34
N GLU A 34 14.74 -4.90 -2.88
CA GLU A 34 15.96 -5.25 -2.17
C GLU A 34 16.68 -4.02 -1.60
N ARG A 35 16.87 -2.96 -2.39
CA ARG A 35 17.51 -1.72 -1.96
C ARG A 35 16.86 -1.10 -0.72
N GLN A 36 15.53 -1.21 -0.59
CA GLN A 36 14.79 -0.64 0.53
C GLN A 36 14.84 -1.50 1.78
N THR A 37 15.23 -2.77 1.67
CA THR A 37 15.21 -3.73 2.77
C THR A 37 16.59 -4.19 3.22
N GLU A 38 17.65 -4.13 2.37
CA GLU A 38 18.96 -4.73 2.62
C GLU A 38 19.65 -4.31 3.94
N ARG A 39 19.47 -3.06 4.36
CA ARG A 39 20.11 -2.47 5.56
C ARG A 39 19.15 -2.27 6.73
N ARG A 40 18.05 -3.01 6.75
CA ARG A 40 17.02 -2.89 7.79
C ARG A 40 16.76 -4.21 8.48
N SER A 41 16.46 -4.12 9.76
CA SER A 41 15.96 -5.24 10.56
C SER A 41 14.47 -5.07 10.79
N PHE A 42 13.75 -6.18 10.80
CA PHE A 42 12.32 -6.26 11.07
C PHE A 42 12.06 -7.37 12.07
N ASP A 43 11.04 -7.19 12.92
CA ASP A 43 10.57 -8.23 13.85
C ASP A 43 9.55 -9.15 13.18
N ALA A 44 8.88 -8.65 12.13
CA ALA A 44 7.95 -9.41 11.31
C ALA A 44 7.80 -8.75 9.92
N VAL A 45 7.33 -9.54 8.96
CA VAL A 45 6.98 -9.08 7.61
C VAL A 45 5.52 -9.44 7.33
N VAL A 46 4.74 -8.46 6.90
CA VAL A 46 3.37 -8.62 6.46
C VAL A 46 3.28 -8.15 5.00
N ALA A 47 2.46 -8.80 4.18
CA ALA A 47 2.32 -8.40 2.79
C ALA A 47 0.88 -8.53 2.29
N SER A 48 0.54 -7.70 1.30
CA SER A 48 -0.59 -7.98 0.41
C SER A 48 -0.43 -9.39 -0.19
N PRO A 49 -1.49 -10.15 -0.42
CA PRO A 49 -1.41 -11.47 -1.05
C PRO A 49 -1.01 -11.43 -2.53
N LEU A 50 -1.07 -10.27 -3.17
CA LEU A 50 -0.73 -10.11 -4.58
C LEU A 50 0.76 -10.34 -4.84
N LYS A 51 1.09 -11.12 -5.86
CA LYS A 51 2.47 -11.59 -6.16
C LYS A 51 3.50 -10.49 -6.14
N ARG A 52 3.17 -9.31 -6.73
CA ARG A 52 4.08 -8.16 -6.83
C ARG A 52 4.51 -7.60 -5.47
N ALA A 53 3.71 -7.78 -4.43
CA ALA A 53 4.03 -7.38 -3.06
C ALA A 53 4.50 -8.57 -2.23
N ARG A 54 3.86 -9.74 -2.40
CA ARG A 54 4.05 -10.90 -1.54
C ARG A 54 5.40 -11.57 -1.73
N LEU A 55 5.78 -11.89 -2.98
CA LEU A 55 6.91 -12.78 -3.23
C LEU A 55 8.25 -12.21 -2.73
N ALA A 56 8.49 -10.92 -2.95
CA ALA A 56 9.70 -10.26 -2.46
C ALA A 56 9.71 -10.13 -0.93
N ALA A 57 8.55 -9.85 -0.33
CA ALA A 57 8.40 -9.76 1.13
C ALA A 57 8.62 -11.13 1.81
N GLU A 58 8.09 -12.20 1.22
CA GLU A 58 8.27 -13.58 1.69
C GLU A 58 9.76 -14.00 1.64
N ALA A 59 10.46 -13.62 0.57
CA ALA A 59 11.90 -13.87 0.44
C ALA A 59 12.69 -13.12 1.53
N VAL A 60 12.38 -11.86 1.80
CA VAL A 60 13.02 -11.07 2.88
C VAL A 60 12.75 -11.70 4.25
N ALA A 61 11.51 -12.13 4.53
CA ALA A 61 11.18 -12.78 5.80
C ALA A 61 11.97 -14.08 5.99
N ALA A 62 12.07 -14.91 4.94
CA ALA A 62 12.82 -16.16 4.96
C ALA A 62 14.32 -15.91 5.18
N GLU A 63 14.91 -14.95 4.46
CA GLU A 63 16.32 -14.56 4.62
C GLU A 63 16.65 -14.10 6.05
N ARG A 64 15.75 -13.32 6.65
CA ARG A 64 15.92 -12.72 7.97
C ARG A 64 15.50 -13.64 9.12
N GLY A 65 14.85 -14.77 8.82
CA GLY A 65 14.35 -15.71 9.83
C GLY A 65 13.25 -15.12 10.71
N VAL A 66 12.43 -14.20 10.18
CA VAL A 66 11.34 -13.54 10.90
C VAL A 66 9.97 -14.04 10.44
N PRO A 67 8.92 -13.93 11.28
CA PRO A 67 7.57 -14.32 10.91
C PRO A 67 7.08 -13.60 9.65
N PHE A 68 6.37 -14.32 8.77
CA PHE A 68 5.68 -13.80 7.59
C PHE A 68 4.18 -14.07 7.67
N CYS A 69 3.38 -13.07 7.24
CA CYS A 69 1.94 -13.20 7.11
C CYS A 69 1.45 -12.47 5.85
N ALA A 70 0.64 -13.14 5.03
CA ALA A 70 -0.13 -12.46 3.98
C ALA A 70 -1.48 -11.99 4.55
N ASP A 71 -1.81 -10.72 4.31
CA ASP A 71 -3.03 -10.09 4.81
C ASP A 71 -3.75 -9.34 3.68
N ALA A 72 -4.96 -9.80 3.34
CA ALA A 72 -5.75 -9.27 2.24
C ALA A 72 -6.16 -7.79 2.42
N ASP A 73 -6.25 -7.31 3.66
CA ASP A 73 -6.55 -5.91 3.92
C ASP A 73 -5.40 -4.95 3.48
N TRP A 74 -4.23 -5.47 3.09
CA TRP A 74 -3.15 -4.71 2.46
C TRP A 74 -3.16 -4.76 0.93
N SER A 75 -4.17 -5.36 0.29
CA SER A 75 -4.30 -5.36 -1.19
C SER A 75 -4.51 -3.94 -1.73
N GLU A 76 -4.19 -3.73 -3.01
CA GLU A 76 -4.47 -2.45 -3.69
C GLU A 76 -5.97 -2.18 -3.75
N LEU A 77 -6.34 -0.94 -4.02
CA LEU A 77 -7.72 -0.55 -4.30
C LEU A 77 -8.31 -1.49 -5.36
N ASP A 78 -9.50 -2.02 -5.08
CA ASP A 78 -10.22 -2.83 -6.04
C ASP A 78 -10.81 -1.92 -7.14
N PHE A 79 -10.26 -2.02 -8.34
CA PHE A 79 -10.74 -1.26 -9.49
C PHE A 79 -11.83 -1.97 -10.29
N GLY A 80 -12.40 -3.06 -9.76
CA GLY A 80 -13.57 -3.73 -10.33
C GLY A 80 -13.47 -3.95 -11.83
N ALA A 81 -14.45 -3.44 -12.60
CA ALA A 81 -14.50 -3.58 -14.06
C ALA A 81 -13.33 -2.88 -14.82
N TRP A 82 -12.55 -2.04 -14.15
CA TRP A 82 -11.40 -1.37 -14.76
C TRP A 82 -10.08 -2.08 -14.45
N ASP A 83 -10.09 -3.07 -13.56
CA ASP A 83 -8.89 -3.76 -13.15
C ASP A 83 -8.19 -4.48 -14.31
N GLY A 84 -6.89 -4.37 -14.39
CA GLY A 84 -6.05 -4.98 -15.42
C GLY A 84 -6.13 -4.30 -16.80
N ARG A 85 -6.94 -3.26 -16.98
CA ARG A 85 -7.03 -2.54 -18.26
C ARG A 85 -5.87 -1.56 -18.45
N ALA A 86 -5.48 -1.36 -19.69
CA ALA A 86 -4.50 -0.33 -20.03
C ALA A 86 -5.05 1.07 -19.69
N LEU A 87 -4.25 1.91 -19.04
CA LEU A 87 -4.64 3.29 -18.72
C LEU A 87 -4.97 4.11 -19.97
N ALA A 88 -4.30 3.83 -21.09
CA ALA A 88 -4.60 4.45 -22.39
C ALA A 88 -6.04 4.16 -22.84
N ASP A 89 -6.51 2.91 -22.69
CA ASP A 89 -7.87 2.53 -23.07
C ASP A 89 -8.92 3.14 -22.15
N LEU A 90 -8.64 3.20 -20.85
CA LEU A 90 -9.53 3.84 -19.85
C LEU A 90 -9.67 5.34 -20.11
N ASN A 91 -8.57 6.00 -20.53
CA ASN A 91 -8.56 7.43 -20.84
C ASN A 91 -9.11 7.77 -22.24
N ALA A 92 -9.30 6.79 -23.12
CA ALA A 92 -9.87 7.01 -24.44
C ALA A 92 -11.40 7.28 -24.41
N ASP A 93 -12.10 6.81 -23.37
CA ASP A 93 -13.50 7.10 -23.11
C ASP A 93 -13.62 8.24 -22.08
N GLU A 94 -14.22 9.38 -22.48
CA GLU A 94 -14.29 10.58 -21.65
C GLU A 94 -15.03 10.36 -20.31
N ALA A 95 -16.10 9.57 -20.31
CA ALA A 95 -16.85 9.26 -19.10
C ALA A 95 -16.02 8.42 -18.11
N THR A 96 -15.32 7.40 -18.62
CA THR A 96 -14.41 6.56 -17.82
C THR A 96 -13.22 7.36 -17.30
N ALA A 97 -12.60 8.17 -18.14
CA ALA A 97 -11.48 9.04 -17.73
C ALA A 97 -11.88 10.01 -16.60
N THR A 98 -13.06 10.63 -16.73
CA THR A 98 -13.60 11.53 -15.68
C THR A 98 -13.85 10.77 -14.38
N ALA A 99 -14.49 9.61 -14.45
CA ALA A 99 -14.76 8.79 -13.27
C ALA A 99 -13.48 8.24 -12.62
N LEU A 100 -12.50 7.83 -13.42
CA LEU A 100 -11.18 7.40 -12.93
C LEU A 100 -10.46 8.57 -12.24
N ALA A 101 -10.47 9.77 -12.81
CA ALA A 101 -9.87 10.95 -12.20
C ALA A 101 -10.55 11.31 -10.86
N ALA A 102 -11.86 11.11 -10.74
CA ALA A 102 -12.61 11.37 -9.51
C ALA A 102 -12.10 10.54 -8.32
N ILE A 103 -11.65 9.28 -8.54
CA ILE A 103 -11.06 8.43 -7.49
C ILE A 103 -9.83 9.08 -6.85
N TYR A 104 -9.08 9.89 -7.61
CA TYR A 104 -7.87 10.56 -7.15
C TYR A 104 -8.11 11.99 -6.65
N THR A 105 -9.32 12.50 -6.79
CA THR A 105 -9.64 13.90 -6.44
C THR A 105 -10.68 14.04 -5.33
N SER A 106 -11.38 12.95 -4.97
CA SER A 106 -12.38 12.97 -3.91
C SER A 106 -12.45 11.63 -3.17
N ALA A 107 -12.39 11.69 -1.84
CA ALA A 107 -12.58 10.52 -0.97
C ALA A 107 -14.02 9.96 -1.05
N ASP A 108 -14.98 10.77 -1.47
CA ASP A 108 -16.39 10.42 -1.57
C ASP A 108 -16.78 10.04 -3.01
N ALA A 109 -15.81 9.96 -3.94
CA ALA A 109 -16.07 9.46 -5.28
C ALA A 109 -16.60 8.01 -5.20
N ALA A 110 -17.57 7.71 -6.05
CA ALA A 110 -17.93 6.33 -6.29
C ALA A 110 -16.69 5.61 -6.83
N GLY A 111 -16.36 4.45 -6.29
CA GLY A 111 -15.28 3.62 -6.82
C GLY A 111 -15.51 3.24 -8.28
N ALA A 112 -14.60 2.47 -8.84
CA ALA A 112 -14.81 1.83 -10.12
C ALA A 112 -16.09 0.96 -10.08
N PRO A 113 -16.79 0.73 -11.22
CA PRO A 113 -17.91 -0.20 -11.26
C PRO A 113 -17.48 -1.57 -10.72
N GLU A 114 -18.25 -2.11 -9.77
CA GLU A 114 -17.95 -3.38 -9.09
C GLU A 114 -16.65 -3.38 -8.23
N GLY A 115 -16.04 -2.20 -8.02
CA GLY A 115 -14.86 -2.02 -7.19
C GLY A 115 -15.19 -1.49 -5.79
N GLU A 116 -14.15 -1.13 -5.06
CA GLU A 116 -14.29 -0.53 -3.72
C GLU A 116 -14.17 1.01 -3.76
N SER A 117 -14.77 1.66 -2.78
CA SER A 117 -14.59 3.10 -2.56
C SER A 117 -13.32 3.37 -1.73
N TRP A 118 -12.87 4.64 -1.71
CA TRP A 118 -11.79 5.07 -0.82
C TRP A 118 -12.12 4.79 0.67
N ARG A 119 -13.39 4.95 1.06
CA ARG A 119 -13.84 4.69 2.44
C ARG A 119 -13.79 3.20 2.80
N ASP A 120 -14.00 2.31 1.83
CA ASP A 120 -13.83 0.86 2.03
C ASP A 120 -12.35 0.53 2.26
N LEU A 121 -11.47 1.12 1.46
CA LEU A 121 -10.02 1.00 1.62
C LEU A 121 -9.57 1.49 2.99
N GLU A 122 -9.99 2.68 3.44
CA GLU A 122 -9.66 3.20 4.78
C GLU A 122 -10.10 2.23 5.89
N ARG A 123 -11.32 1.70 5.81
CA ARG A 123 -11.86 0.77 6.81
C ARG A 123 -11.03 -0.52 6.92
N ARG A 124 -10.61 -1.10 5.78
CA ARG A 124 -9.77 -2.30 5.84
C ARG A 124 -8.35 -2.02 6.29
N VAL A 125 -7.78 -0.87 5.94
CA VAL A 125 -6.45 -0.45 6.40
C VAL A 125 -6.43 -0.22 7.91
N ILE A 126 -7.49 0.37 8.51
CA ILE A 126 -7.63 0.47 9.97
C ILE A 126 -7.56 -0.91 10.63
N ARG A 127 -8.35 -1.88 10.14
CA ARG A 127 -8.31 -3.26 10.67
C ARG A 127 -6.95 -3.90 10.52
N ALA A 128 -6.26 -3.65 9.40
CA ALA A 128 -4.93 -4.17 9.16
C ALA A 128 -3.89 -3.57 10.13
N ILE A 129 -3.95 -2.26 10.37
CA ILE A 129 -3.09 -1.60 11.37
C ILE A 129 -3.38 -2.16 12.76
N ASP A 130 -4.64 -2.40 13.13
CA ASP A 130 -5.00 -2.99 14.41
C ASP A 130 -4.36 -4.37 14.62
N ARG A 131 -4.34 -5.19 13.57
CA ARG A 131 -3.65 -6.49 13.65
C ARG A 131 -2.14 -6.36 13.83
N LEU A 132 -1.51 -5.33 13.23
CA LEU A 132 -0.09 -5.09 13.44
C LEU A 132 0.25 -4.74 14.90
N MET A 133 -0.66 -4.09 15.63
CA MET A 133 -0.43 -3.74 17.05
C MET A 133 -0.17 -4.98 17.93
N ALA A 134 -0.59 -6.19 17.51
CA ALA A 134 -0.31 -7.43 18.22
C ALA A 134 1.19 -7.80 18.26
N PHE A 135 2.03 -7.25 17.38
CA PHE A 135 3.48 -7.45 17.42
C PHE A 135 4.17 -6.67 18.56
N GLY A 136 3.47 -5.74 19.21
CA GLY A 136 3.98 -4.97 20.35
C GLY A 136 4.42 -3.54 20.00
N ALA A 137 4.45 -2.68 21.02
CA ALA A 137 4.67 -1.23 20.86
C ALA A 137 6.07 -0.87 20.35
N ASP A 138 7.07 -1.69 20.65
CA ASP A 138 8.48 -1.44 20.29
C ASP A 138 8.91 -2.15 19.00
N SER A 139 8.00 -2.91 18.38
CA SER A 139 8.31 -3.67 17.17
C SER A 139 8.48 -2.78 15.94
N ARG A 140 9.27 -3.29 14.99
CA ARG A 140 9.38 -2.77 13.62
C ARG A 140 8.86 -3.81 12.64
N VAL A 141 7.80 -3.51 11.92
CA VAL A 141 7.16 -4.41 10.97
C VAL A 141 7.32 -3.87 9.55
N LEU A 142 7.80 -4.72 8.62
CA LEU A 142 7.73 -4.43 7.20
C LEU A 142 6.32 -4.77 6.69
N VAL A 143 5.67 -3.82 6.02
CA VAL A 143 4.40 -4.03 5.31
C VAL A 143 4.61 -3.80 3.83
N SER A 144 4.68 -4.88 3.05
CA SER A 144 4.77 -4.80 1.59
C SER A 144 3.37 -4.68 0.99
N SER A 145 3.12 -3.57 0.31
CA SER A 145 1.79 -3.21 -0.15
C SER A 145 1.83 -2.34 -1.43
N HIS A 146 0.87 -1.46 -1.59
CA HIS A 146 0.58 -0.69 -2.79
C HIS A 146 0.36 0.79 -2.44
N ALA A 147 0.24 1.64 -3.47
CA ALA A 147 0.13 3.08 -3.28
C ALA A 147 -1.17 3.51 -2.57
N GLY A 148 -2.30 2.85 -2.88
CA GLY A 148 -3.59 3.13 -2.25
C GLY A 148 -3.56 2.87 -0.74
N PRO A 149 -3.27 1.64 -0.27
CA PRO A 149 -3.18 1.33 1.16
C PRO A 149 -2.15 2.16 1.91
N MET A 150 -1.01 2.51 1.30
CA MET A 150 -0.02 3.39 1.94
C MET A 150 -0.58 4.79 2.17
N ARG A 151 -1.32 5.35 1.20
CA ARG A 151 -2.01 6.63 1.36
C ARG A 151 -3.15 6.54 2.39
N ALA A 152 -3.92 5.45 2.37
CA ALA A 152 -4.96 5.23 3.38
C ALA A 152 -4.36 5.14 4.79
N ALA A 153 -3.18 4.50 4.96
CA ALA A 153 -2.47 4.47 6.24
C ALA A 153 -2.07 5.87 6.72
N LEU A 154 -1.58 6.75 5.81
CA LEU A 154 -1.33 8.16 6.12
C LEU A 154 -2.61 8.89 6.55
N ALA A 155 -3.72 8.69 5.82
CA ALA A 155 -5.00 9.31 6.15
C ALA A 155 -5.46 8.93 7.55
N VAL A 156 -5.50 7.63 7.85
CA VAL A 156 -6.11 7.12 9.09
C VAL A 156 -5.18 7.24 10.31
N ALA A 157 -3.87 7.05 10.14
CA ALA A 157 -2.94 7.13 11.25
C ALA A 157 -2.49 8.58 11.56
N CYS A 158 -2.28 9.40 10.54
CA CYS A 158 -1.80 10.77 10.71
C CYS A 158 -2.92 11.81 10.64
N ALA A 159 -4.20 11.38 10.56
CA ALA A 159 -5.38 12.24 10.40
C ALA A 159 -5.24 13.23 9.22
N MET A 160 -4.65 12.76 8.11
CA MET A 160 -4.41 13.60 6.95
C MET A 160 -5.67 13.68 6.07
N PRO A 161 -6.08 14.88 5.65
CA PRO A 161 -7.16 15.01 4.69
C PRO A 161 -6.76 14.40 3.34
N PHE A 162 -7.76 13.87 2.62
CA PHE A 162 -7.56 13.14 1.37
C PHE A 162 -6.71 13.92 0.36
N GLU A 163 -6.97 15.21 0.21
CA GLU A 163 -6.28 16.09 -0.74
C GLU A 163 -4.78 16.23 -0.43
N ALA A 164 -4.41 16.17 0.86
CA ALA A 164 -3.01 16.26 1.29
C ALA A 164 -2.20 15.00 0.98
N LEU A 165 -2.84 13.85 0.76
CA LEU A 165 -2.16 12.58 0.49
C LEU A 165 -1.39 12.59 -0.83
N TRP A 166 -1.80 13.43 -1.77
CA TRP A 166 -1.18 13.57 -3.09
C TRP A 166 0.06 14.45 -3.10
N ALA A 167 0.34 15.16 -1.99
CA ALA A 167 1.62 15.85 -1.78
C ALA A 167 2.78 14.86 -1.59
N PHE A 168 2.49 13.60 -1.27
CA PHE A 168 3.49 12.55 -1.09
C PHE A 168 3.65 11.75 -2.37
N ARG A 169 4.84 11.80 -2.94
CA ARG A 169 5.21 10.94 -4.05
C ARG A 169 5.44 9.52 -3.52
N ILE A 170 4.67 8.55 -4.00
CA ILE A 170 4.78 7.13 -3.66
C ILE A 170 4.97 6.36 -4.96
N ASP A 171 6.19 6.33 -5.48
CA ASP A 171 6.55 5.56 -6.68
C ASP A 171 6.75 4.07 -6.37
N TYR A 172 6.98 3.24 -7.39
CA TYR A 172 7.39 1.85 -7.21
C TYR A 172 8.65 1.78 -6.35
N GLY A 173 8.68 0.92 -5.35
CA GLY A 173 9.81 0.80 -4.44
C GLY A 173 9.94 1.96 -3.42
N THR A 174 8.98 2.88 -3.31
CA THR A 174 8.98 3.87 -2.24
C THR A 174 8.76 3.20 -0.89
N ARG A 175 9.60 3.55 0.08
CA ARG A 175 9.42 3.17 1.48
C ARG A 175 8.98 4.37 2.31
N LEU A 176 7.91 4.18 3.07
CA LEU A 176 7.35 5.13 4.03
C LEU A 176 7.42 4.52 5.43
N THR A 177 8.15 5.15 6.34
CA THR A 177 8.18 4.71 7.74
C THR A 177 7.24 5.57 8.57
N LEU A 178 6.27 4.93 9.21
CA LEU A 178 5.40 5.56 10.19
C LEU A 178 5.72 5.03 11.60
N ARG A 179 5.72 5.93 12.59
CA ARG A 179 5.46 5.53 13.98
C ARG A 179 3.96 5.56 14.19
N VAL A 180 3.41 4.47 14.72
CA VAL A 180 1.97 4.34 14.91
C VAL A 180 1.67 3.84 16.31
N GLY A 181 0.61 4.35 16.92
CA GLY A 181 0.15 3.96 18.25
C GLY A 181 -1.32 4.30 18.48
N ARG A 182 -1.79 4.01 19.68
CA ARG A 182 -3.10 4.44 20.16
C ARG A 182 -2.96 5.38 21.34
N GLY A 183 -3.73 6.47 21.32
CA GLY A 183 -3.82 7.42 22.43
C GLY A 183 -4.74 6.91 23.53
N ASP A 184 -4.86 7.66 24.62
CA ASP A 184 -5.62 7.31 25.84
C ASP A 184 -7.09 6.99 25.57
N GLY A 185 -7.71 7.57 24.54
CA GLY A 185 -9.08 7.27 24.09
C GLY A 185 -9.19 6.12 23.09
N GLY A 186 -8.10 5.38 22.81
CA GLY A 186 -8.06 4.32 21.81
C GLY A 186 -7.98 4.82 20.35
N ALA A 187 -7.94 6.12 20.14
CA ALA A 187 -7.79 6.71 18.80
C ALA A 187 -6.40 6.37 18.21
N LEU A 188 -6.39 5.98 16.95
CA LEU A 188 -5.16 5.77 16.20
C LEU A 188 -4.42 7.12 16.03
N TRP A 189 -3.11 7.11 16.19
CA TRP A 189 -2.25 8.23 15.86
C TRP A 189 -1.01 7.75 15.14
N GLY A 190 -0.44 8.62 14.30
CA GLY A 190 0.77 8.31 13.56
C GLY A 190 1.63 9.55 13.33
N GLU A 191 2.92 9.28 13.11
CA GLU A 191 3.94 10.26 12.78
C GLU A 191 4.75 9.75 11.58
N VAL A 192 4.92 10.58 10.56
CA VAL A 192 5.80 10.27 9.43
C VAL A 192 7.25 10.44 9.86
N ILE A 193 8.02 9.35 9.88
CA ILE A 193 9.43 9.36 10.27
C ILE A 193 10.32 9.62 9.06
N GLU A 194 10.07 8.93 7.94
CA GLU A 194 10.83 9.12 6.70
C GLU A 194 10.06 8.64 5.47
N ILE A 195 10.41 9.19 4.31
CA ILE A 195 9.98 8.72 3.00
C ILE A 195 11.23 8.59 2.14
N VAL A 196 11.49 7.39 1.65
CA VAL A 196 12.66 7.08 0.82
C VAL A 196 12.20 6.64 -0.56
N GLN A 197 12.62 7.37 -1.57
CA GLN A 197 12.36 7.01 -2.97
C GLN A 197 13.34 5.92 -3.44
N PRO A 198 13.01 5.13 -4.48
CA PRO A 198 13.86 4.07 -5.01
C PRO A 198 15.18 4.57 -5.58
#